data_f485ef49fa5ced5f8b1a1241ea285cf3
#
_entry.id   f485ef49fa5ced5f8b1a1241ea285cf3
#
_cell.length_a   1.000
_cell.length_b   1.000
_cell.length_c   1.000
_cell.angle_alpha   90.00
_cell.angle_beta   90.00
_cell.angle_gamma   90.00
#
_symmetry.space_group_name_H-M   'P 1'
#
loop_
_entity.id
_entity.type
_entity.pdbx_description
1 polymer ?
#
loop_
_entity_poly.entity_id
_entity_poly.type
_entity_poly.pdbx_seq_one_letter_code
_entity_poly.pdbx_strand_id
1 'polypeptide(L)'
;SITVKMDGDGPTGALICVSESMGNVKPYVQNQVVDLPLTDKGKLDVRGAVGSNGTLSVVKDMGLKEPYCGQVPIVSCEIAEDITNYLAVSEQVPSVCALGVLVNPDLTVNCAGGFLIQLLPFAPESAIDQIEKNINGMESVTKLISSGMTTEDIAMKALEGLEPNVLDDFEVNY
;
A
#
# COMPACT_ATOMS: atom_id res chain seq x y z
N SER A 1 7.03 -5.07 15.77
CA SER A 1 5.89 -4.36 15.14
C SER A 1 6.37 -3.33 14.11
N ILE A 2 5.49 -2.98 13.17
CA ILE A 2 5.72 -1.88 12.22
C ILE A 2 4.57 -0.90 12.38
N THR A 3 4.91 0.39 12.50
CA THR A 3 3.94 1.49 12.50
C THR A 3 4.19 2.35 11.28
N VAL A 4 3.18 2.52 10.45
CA VAL A 4 3.16 3.46 9.33
C VAL A 4 2.27 4.63 9.73
N LYS A 5 2.81 5.84 9.69
CA LYS A 5 2.06 7.09 9.94
C LYS A 5 2.18 8.01 8.74
N MET A 6 1.05 8.42 8.21
CA MET A 6 0.95 9.49 7.22
C MET A 6 0.28 10.70 7.90
N ASP A 7 0.97 11.83 7.91
CA ASP A 7 0.55 13.05 8.58
C ASP A 7 0.47 14.17 7.54
N GLY A 8 -0.70 14.28 6.92
CA GLY A 8 -0.98 15.23 5.86
C GLY A 8 -1.73 16.46 6.36
N ASP A 9 -1.78 17.49 5.53
CA ASP A 9 -2.52 18.73 5.80
C ASP A 9 -3.99 18.68 5.35
N GLY A 10 -4.45 17.52 4.90
CA GLY A 10 -5.82 17.33 4.46
C GLY A 10 -6.82 17.06 5.60
N PRO A 11 -8.11 17.00 5.28
CA PRO A 11 -9.18 16.89 6.29
C PRO A 11 -9.17 15.58 7.07
N THR A 12 -8.55 14.50 6.60
CA THR A 12 -8.42 13.25 7.38
C THR A 12 -7.50 13.41 8.58
N GLY A 13 -6.56 14.38 8.54
CA GLY A 13 -5.49 14.48 9.52
C GLY A 13 -4.57 13.25 9.47
N ALA A 14 -4.07 12.82 10.63
CA ALA A 14 -3.15 11.72 10.72
C ALA A 14 -3.82 10.36 10.42
N LEU A 15 -3.18 9.56 9.57
CA LEU A 15 -3.49 8.16 9.32
C LEU A 15 -2.39 7.32 9.95
N ILE A 16 -2.75 6.34 10.77
CA ILE A 16 -1.78 5.46 11.43
C ILE A 16 -2.22 4.02 11.24
N CYS A 17 -1.28 3.15 10.90
CA CYS A 17 -1.48 1.72 10.85
C CYS A 17 -0.35 1.03 11.61
N VAL A 18 -0.73 0.21 12.58
CA VAL A 18 0.22 -0.61 13.34
C VAL A 18 -0.01 -2.06 12.99
N SER A 19 1.05 -2.77 12.61
CA SER A 19 1.01 -4.20 12.33
C SER A 19 1.99 -4.97 13.21
N GLU A 20 1.61 -6.19 13.56
CA GLU A 20 2.39 -7.14 14.33
C GLU A 20 2.74 -8.35 13.47
N SER A 21 3.79 -9.07 13.84
CA SER A 21 4.27 -10.27 13.11
C SER A 21 3.26 -11.42 13.05
N MET A 22 2.23 -11.39 13.90
CA MET A 22 1.17 -12.40 13.95
C MET A 22 -0.03 -12.05 13.05
N GLY A 23 0.10 -11.05 12.16
CA GLY A 23 -0.98 -10.62 11.27
C GLY A 23 -2.01 -9.68 11.90
N ASN A 24 -1.81 -9.25 13.15
CA ASN A 24 -2.71 -8.26 13.77
C ASN A 24 -2.42 -6.87 13.18
N VAL A 25 -3.50 -6.17 12.78
CA VAL A 25 -3.42 -4.82 12.22
C VAL A 25 -4.38 -3.91 12.97
N LYS A 26 -3.91 -2.72 13.36
CA LYS A 26 -4.69 -1.70 14.07
C LYS A 26 -4.62 -0.37 13.31
N PRO A 27 -5.64 -0.03 12.52
CA PRO A 27 -5.71 1.26 11.84
C PRO A 27 -6.29 2.34 12.74
N TYR A 28 -5.84 3.58 12.50
CA TYR A 28 -6.39 4.78 13.11
C TYR A 28 -6.46 5.91 12.09
N VAL A 29 -7.55 6.63 12.08
CA VAL A 29 -7.75 7.84 11.28
C VAL A 29 -8.20 8.93 12.23
N GLN A 30 -7.55 10.07 12.22
CA GLN A 30 -7.84 11.17 13.14
C GLN A 30 -9.27 11.71 12.93
N ASN A 31 -9.66 11.96 11.69
CA ASN A 31 -11.00 12.37 11.31
C ASN A 31 -11.63 11.31 10.42
N GLN A 32 -12.52 10.50 11.00
CA GLN A 32 -13.11 9.34 10.33
C GLN A 32 -14.17 9.70 9.27
N VAL A 33 -14.77 10.87 9.39
CA VAL A 33 -15.81 11.33 8.46
C VAL A 33 -15.27 12.53 7.70
N VAL A 34 -15.02 12.32 6.42
CA VAL A 34 -14.56 13.35 5.49
C VAL A 34 -15.47 13.31 4.26
N ASP A 35 -16.14 14.43 3.98
CA ASP A 35 -17.01 14.59 2.83
C ASP A 35 -16.28 15.40 1.76
N LEU A 36 -15.88 14.72 0.70
CA LEU A 36 -15.23 15.31 -0.47
C LEU A 36 -15.97 14.88 -1.74
N PRO A 37 -16.04 15.75 -2.74
CA PRO A 37 -16.59 15.37 -4.04
C PRO A 37 -15.73 14.25 -4.66
N LEU A 38 -16.35 13.42 -5.46
CA LEU A 38 -15.62 12.43 -6.26
C LEU A 38 -14.70 13.15 -7.25
N THR A 39 -13.60 12.51 -7.60
CA THR A 39 -12.73 12.98 -8.69
C THR A 39 -13.48 12.99 -10.03
N ASP A 40 -12.96 13.69 -11.04
CA ASP A 40 -13.51 13.71 -12.42
C ASP A 40 -13.69 12.31 -13.03
N LYS A 41 -12.95 11.31 -12.49
CA LYS A 41 -13.06 9.90 -12.89
C LYS A 41 -14.07 9.10 -12.07
N GLY A 42 -14.85 9.76 -11.18
CA GLY A 42 -15.84 9.12 -10.31
C GLY A 42 -15.24 8.27 -9.20
N LYS A 43 -14.00 8.53 -8.80
CA LYS A 43 -13.31 7.84 -7.69
C LYS A 43 -13.28 8.72 -6.44
N LEU A 44 -13.12 8.10 -5.28
CA LEU A 44 -12.85 8.82 -4.03
C LEU A 44 -11.57 9.65 -4.17
N ASP A 45 -11.62 10.89 -3.70
CA ASP A 45 -10.46 11.80 -3.72
C ASP A 45 -9.56 11.56 -2.51
N VAL A 46 -8.75 10.51 -2.58
CA VAL A 46 -7.77 10.17 -1.52
C VAL A 46 -6.74 11.28 -1.36
N ARG A 47 -6.29 11.85 -2.48
CA ARG A 47 -5.33 12.96 -2.46
C ARG A 47 -5.89 14.19 -1.75
N GLY A 48 -7.13 14.58 -2.06
CA GLY A 48 -7.80 15.66 -1.36
C GLY A 48 -8.04 15.37 0.12
N ALA A 49 -8.29 14.10 0.46
CA ALA A 49 -8.47 13.67 1.85
C ALA A 49 -7.18 13.72 2.67
N VAL A 50 -6.05 13.26 2.12
CA VAL A 50 -4.74 13.27 2.78
C VAL A 50 -4.13 14.67 2.83
N GLY A 51 -4.33 15.46 1.76
CA GLY A 51 -3.76 16.79 1.61
C GLY A 51 -2.59 16.83 0.64
N SER A 52 -1.94 17.97 0.52
CA SER A 52 -0.86 18.20 -0.44
C SER A 52 0.53 18.30 0.19
N ASN A 53 0.61 18.46 1.50
CA ASN A 53 1.86 18.55 2.25
C ASN A 53 1.79 17.67 3.49
N GLY A 54 2.91 17.11 3.86
CA GLY A 54 2.98 16.26 5.05
C GLY A 54 4.17 15.32 5.04
N THR A 55 4.13 14.35 5.93
CA THR A 55 5.20 13.37 6.11
C THR A 55 4.65 11.95 6.21
N LEU A 56 5.37 11.03 5.61
CA LEU A 56 5.22 9.59 5.82
C LEU A 56 6.35 9.11 6.72
N SER A 57 5.99 8.52 7.86
CA SER A 57 6.94 7.98 8.83
C SER A 57 6.69 6.49 9.01
N VAL A 58 7.76 5.70 9.08
CA VAL A 58 7.70 4.27 9.38
C VAL A 58 8.59 3.98 10.57
N VAL A 59 7.99 3.38 11.60
CA VAL A 59 8.71 2.93 12.80
C VAL A 59 8.72 1.41 12.83
N LYS A 60 9.90 0.82 12.86
CA LYS A 60 10.10 -0.63 12.94
C LYS A 60 10.68 -0.99 14.30
N ASP A 61 9.85 -1.59 15.15
CA ASP A 61 10.30 -2.19 16.41
C ASP A 61 10.69 -3.65 16.17
N MET A 62 11.99 -3.90 16.15
CA MET A 62 12.60 -5.20 15.95
C MET A 62 13.08 -5.83 17.27
N GLY A 63 12.64 -5.30 18.42
CA GLY A 63 13.09 -5.75 19.74
C GLY A 63 14.51 -5.28 20.11
N LEU A 64 15.06 -4.30 19.41
CA LEU A 64 16.33 -3.67 19.73
C LEU A 64 16.13 -2.56 20.79
N LYS A 65 17.24 -2.01 21.30
CA LYS A 65 17.20 -0.96 22.34
C LYS A 65 16.40 0.26 21.91
N GLU A 66 16.48 0.62 20.63
CA GLU A 66 15.72 1.70 20.03
C GLU A 66 15.09 1.22 18.71
N PRO A 67 13.85 1.59 18.42
CA PRO A 67 13.23 1.25 17.15
C PRO A 67 13.89 2.03 16.01
N TYR A 68 13.92 1.44 14.83
CA TYR A 68 14.27 2.17 13.60
C TYR A 68 13.13 3.11 13.21
N CYS A 69 13.45 4.34 12.88
CA CYS A 69 12.49 5.33 12.41
C CYS A 69 12.98 5.95 11.10
N GLY A 70 12.23 5.77 10.02
CA GLY A 70 12.43 6.43 8.75
C GLY A 70 11.31 7.44 8.50
N GLN A 71 11.63 8.56 7.83
CA GLN A 71 10.67 9.61 7.50
C GLN A 71 11.01 10.25 6.15
N VAL A 72 9.97 10.46 5.34
CA VAL A 72 10.08 11.18 4.05
C VAL A 72 8.92 12.16 3.90
N PRO A 73 9.05 13.23 3.11
CA PRO A 73 7.90 14.05 2.75
C PRO A 73 6.91 13.24 1.90
N ILE A 74 5.63 13.54 2.01
CA ILE A 74 4.59 13.07 1.09
C ILE A 74 4.83 13.76 -0.26
N VAL A 75 4.78 13.00 -1.36
CA VAL A 75 5.07 13.50 -2.71
C VAL A 75 3.86 13.46 -3.65
N SER A 76 3.02 12.44 -3.55
CA SER A 76 1.86 12.25 -4.41
C SER A 76 0.54 12.43 -3.70
N CYS A 77 0.52 12.20 -2.39
CA CYS A 77 -0.68 12.11 -1.55
C CYS A 77 -1.58 10.92 -1.91
N GLU A 78 -1.06 10.03 -2.74
CA GLU A 78 -1.62 8.71 -3.02
C GLU A 78 -0.85 7.68 -2.18
N ILE A 79 -1.52 7.02 -1.25
CA ILE A 79 -0.88 6.21 -0.18
C ILE A 79 0.11 5.18 -0.76
N ALA A 80 -0.26 4.48 -1.83
CA ALA A 80 0.59 3.47 -2.44
C ALA A 80 1.87 4.06 -3.06
N GLU A 81 1.77 5.21 -3.72
CA GLU A 81 2.91 5.91 -4.32
C GLU A 81 3.85 6.47 -3.25
N ASP A 82 3.29 7.04 -2.18
CA ASP A 82 4.09 7.56 -1.08
C ASP A 82 4.81 6.45 -0.31
N ILE A 83 4.19 5.27 -0.14
CA ILE A 83 4.87 4.07 0.40
C ILE A 83 5.99 3.62 -0.52
N THR A 84 5.77 3.58 -1.83
CA THR A 84 6.80 3.25 -2.83
C THR A 84 7.97 4.23 -2.75
N ASN A 85 7.69 5.54 -2.67
CA ASN A 85 8.71 6.57 -2.50
C ASN A 85 9.50 6.40 -1.19
N TYR A 86 8.82 6.11 -0.08
CA TYR A 86 9.48 5.83 1.19
C TYR A 86 10.47 4.65 1.09
N LEU A 87 10.04 3.55 0.50
CA LEU A 87 10.88 2.36 0.34
C LEU A 87 12.11 2.65 -0.54
N ALA A 88 11.94 3.42 -1.62
CA ALA A 88 13.02 3.79 -2.51
C ALA A 88 14.02 4.77 -1.85
N VAL A 89 13.53 5.81 -1.18
CA VAL A 89 14.35 6.91 -0.65
C VAL A 89 14.95 6.59 0.71
N SER A 90 14.13 6.07 1.63
CA SER A 90 14.54 5.83 3.02
C SER A 90 15.19 4.45 3.20
N GLU A 91 14.66 3.42 2.56
CA GLU A 91 15.15 2.05 2.71
C GLU A 91 16.07 1.62 1.55
N GLN A 92 16.11 2.39 0.47
CA GLN A 92 16.90 2.10 -0.73
C GLN A 92 16.54 0.75 -1.37
N VAL A 93 15.26 0.34 -1.23
CA VAL A 93 14.73 -0.88 -1.82
C VAL A 93 13.80 -0.50 -2.96
N PRO A 94 14.16 -0.76 -4.22
CA PRO A 94 13.25 -0.56 -5.35
C PRO A 94 11.99 -1.41 -5.17
N SER A 95 10.84 -0.77 -5.19
CA SER A 95 9.58 -1.42 -4.84
C SER A 95 8.43 -0.92 -5.71
N VAL A 96 7.40 -1.74 -5.84
CA VAL A 96 6.11 -1.35 -6.40
C VAL A 96 5.03 -1.68 -5.38
N CYS A 97 4.24 -0.68 -5.01
CA CYS A 97 3.08 -0.84 -4.14
C CYS A 97 1.81 -0.51 -4.92
N ALA A 98 0.82 -1.37 -4.85
CA ALA A 98 -0.51 -1.11 -5.39
C ALA A 98 -1.55 -1.39 -4.30
N LEU A 99 -2.40 -0.41 -4.06
CA LEU A 99 -3.49 -0.48 -3.09
C LEU A 99 -4.81 -0.11 -3.75
N GLY A 100 -5.90 -0.68 -3.29
CA GLY A 100 -7.21 -0.35 -3.80
C GLY A 100 -8.31 -0.66 -2.80
N VAL A 101 -9.30 0.24 -2.75
CA VAL A 101 -10.54 0.07 -2.00
C VAL A 101 -11.70 0.40 -2.91
N LEU A 102 -12.68 -0.48 -2.99
CA LEU A 102 -13.94 -0.25 -3.67
C LEU A 102 -15.04 -0.05 -2.64
N VAL A 103 -15.69 1.10 -2.71
CA VAL A 103 -16.76 1.49 -1.79
C VAL A 103 -18.10 1.45 -2.53
N ASN A 104 -19.11 0.87 -1.88
CA ASN A 104 -20.48 0.82 -2.39
C ASN A 104 -21.17 2.21 -2.26
N PRO A 105 -22.29 2.44 -2.97
CA PRO A 105 -23.05 3.67 -2.83
C PRO A 105 -23.58 3.95 -1.42
N ASP A 106 -23.74 2.92 -0.59
CA ASP A 106 -24.14 3.02 0.82
C ASP A 106 -22.97 3.29 1.78
N LEU A 107 -21.77 3.58 1.24
CA LEU A 107 -20.52 3.84 1.95
C LEU A 107 -19.89 2.62 2.64
N THR A 108 -20.43 1.43 2.44
CA THR A 108 -19.77 0.20 2.91
C THR A 108 -18.62 -0.18 1.98
N VAL A 109 -17.57 -0.80 2.53
CA VAL A 109 -16.46 -1.33 1.73
C VAL A 109 -16.90 -2.61 1.01
N ASN A 110 -16.84 -2.60 -0.31
CA ASN A 110 -17.12 -3.79 -1.13
C ASN A 110 -15.91 -4.74 -1.12
N CYS A 111 -14.73 -4.21 -1.45
CA CYS A 111 -13.49 -4.94 -1.37
C CYS A 111 -12.33 -3.98 -1.12
N ALA A 112 -11.28 -4.49 -0.49
CA ALA A 112 -10.02 -3.79 -0.27
C ALA A 112 -8.87 -4.77 -0.42
N GLY A 113 -7.75 -4.32 -0.95
CA GLY A 113 -6.56 -5.16 -1.07
C GLY A 113 -5.42 -4.42 -1.74
N GLY A 114 -4.32 -5.14 -1.91
CA GLY A 114 -3.12 -4.60 -2.49
C GLY A 114 -2.03 -5.65 -2.64
N PHE A 115 -0.92 -5.23 -3.21
CA PHE A 115 0.32 -6.00 -3.22
C PHE A 115 1.52 -5.07 -3.06
N LEU A 116 2.60 -5.62 -2.55
CA LEU A 116 3.91 -5.00 -2.48
C LEU A 116 4.93 -5.95 -3.11
N ILE A 117 5.66 -5.48 -4.11
CA ILE A 117 6.78 -6.18 -4.72
C ILE A 117 8.04 -5.41 -4.39
N GLN A 118 9.03 -6.09 -3.84
CA GLN A 118 10.34 -5.54 -3.52
C GLN A 118 11.42 -6.30 -4.27
N LEU A 119 12.33 -5.58 -4.91
CA LEU A 119 13.47 -6.17 -5.58
C LEU A 119 14.55 -6.50 -4.54
N LEU A 120 15.01 -7.73 -4.56
CA LEU A 120 16.18 -8.12 -3.78
C LEU A 120 17.47 -7.61 -4.44
N PRO A 121 18.55 -7.39 -3.67
CA PRO A 121 19.85 -7.07 -4.25
C PRO A 121 20.26 -8.10 -5.30
N PHE A 122 20.77 -7.59 -6.42
CA PHE A 122 21.19 -8.41 -7.57
C PHE A 122 20.06 -9.14 -8.31
N ALA A 123 18.81 -8.68 -8.19
CA ALA A 123 17.72 -9.18 -9.04
C ALA A 123 18.10 -9.04 -10.52
N PRO A 124 17.93 -10.09 -11.34
CA PRO A 124 18.28 -10.05 -12.76
C PRO A 124 17.38 -9.03 -13.50
N GLU A 125 17.98 -8.26 -14.41
CA GLU A 125 17.28 -7.23 -15.17
C GLU A 125 16.07 -7.81 -15.94
N SER A 126 16.21 -9.04 -16.45
CA SER A 126 15.11 -9.74 -17.12
C SER A 126 13.89 -10.00 -16.22
N ALA A 127 14.08 -10.19 -14.91
CA ALA A 127 12.99 -10.35 -13.97
C ALA A 127 12.31 -9.00 -13.68
N ILE A 128 13.10 -7.94 -13.62
CA ILE A 128 12.60 -6.56 -13.44
C ILE A 128 11.72 -6.18 -14.63
N ASP A 129 12.24 -6.33 -15.87
CA ASP A 129 11.51 -6.05 -17.10
C ASP A 129 10.19 -6.85 -17.19
N GLN A 130 10.24 -8.13 -16.79
CA GLN A 130 9.05 -8.97 -16.80
C GLN A 130 7.99 -8.49 -15.79
N ILE A 131 8.39 -8.14 -14.56
CA ILE A 131 7.49 -7.62 -13.54
C ILE A 131 6.89 -6.29 -13.99
N GLU A 132 7.69 -5.36 -14.51
CA GLU A 132 7.20 -4.08 -15.03
C GLU A 132 6.18 -4.26 -16.14
N LYS A 133 6.45 -5.16 -17.09
CA LYS A 133 5.52 -5.50 -18.17
C LYS A 133 4.21 -6.05 -17.64
N ASN A 134 4.28 -6.97 -16.66
CA ASN A 134 3.09 -7.57 -16.05
C ASN A 134 2.24 -6.51 -15.35
N ILE A 135 2.86 -5.70 -14.48
CA ILE A 135 2.16 -4.66 -13.71
C ILE A 135 1.52 -3.62 -14.63
N ASN A 136 2.22 -3.17 -15.66
CA ASN A 136 1.68 -2.21 -16.63
C ASN A 136 0.48 -2.78 -17.43
N GLY A 137 0.40 -4.10 -17.57
CA GLY A 137 -0.70 -4.81 -18.22
C GLY A 137 -1.85 -5.19 -17.28
N MET A 138 -1.67 -5.03 -15.95
CA MET A 138 -2.69 -5.42 -14.97
C MET A 138 -3.81 -4.39 -14.87
N GLU A 139 -5.01 -4.90 -14.62
CA GLU A 139 -6.13 -4.08 -14.18
C GLU A 139 -5.92 -3.60 -12.74
N SER A 140 -6.73 -2.62 -12.30
CA SER A 140 -6.65 -2.16 -10.91
C SER A 140 -6.94 -3.30 -9.91
N VAL A 141 -6.27 -3.26 -8.75
CA VAL A 141 -6.43 -4.25 -7.69
C VAL A 141 -7.91 -4.46 -7.33
N THR A 142 -8.66 -3.37 -7.20
CA THR A 142 -10.10 -3.43 -6.91
C THR A 142 -10.89 -4.19 -7.97
N LYS A 143 -10.54 -4.04 -9.24
CA LYS A 143 -11.20 -4.74 -10.34
C LYS A 143 -10.87 -6.23 -10.31
N LEU A 144 -9.63 -6.59 -10.03
CA LEU A 144 -9.20 -7.98 -9.91
C LEU A 144 -9.94 -8.67 -8.75
N ILE A 145 -9.96 -8.06 -7.57
CA ILE A 145 -10.66 -8.62 -6.40
C ILE A 145 -12.17 -8.72 -6.65
N SER A 146 -12.80 -7.67 -7.18
CA SER A 146 -14.23 -7.68 -7.47
C SER A 146 -14.65 -8.69 -8.54
N SER A 147 -13.71 -9.13 -9.40
CA SER A 147 -13.92 -10.23 -10.34
C SER A 147 -13.81 -11.62 -9.72
N GLY A 148 -13.48 -11.71 -8.42
CA GLY A 148 -13.36 -12.96 -7.67
C GLY A 148 -11.95 -13.56 -7.65
N MET A 149 -10.92 -12.83 -8.07
CA MET A 149 -9.53 -13.28 -7.97
C MET A 149 -9.10 -13.31 -6.49
N THR A 150 -8.42 -14.38 -6.12
CA THR A 150 -7.79 -14.52 -4.80
C THR A 150 -6.49 -13.72 -4.72
N THR A 151 -5.94 -13.58 -3.52
CA THR A 151 -4.62 -12.97 -3.30
C THR A 151 -3.51 -13.71 -4.06
N GLU A 152 -3.60 -15.05 -4.10
CA GLU A 152 -2.67 -15.90 -4.86
C GLU A 152 -2.80 -15.66 -6.36
N ASP A 153 -4.01 -15.60 -6.91
CA ASP A 153 -4.23 -15.31 -8.33
C ASP A 153 -3.63 -13.97 -8.76
N ILE A 154 -3.78 -12.94 -7.92
CA ILE A 154 -3.23 -11.60 -8.16
C ILE A 154 -1.70 -11.65 -8.13
N ALA A 155 -1.12 -12.35 -7.14
CA ALA A 155 0.32 -12.51 -7.03
C ALA A 155 0.88 -13.27 -8.24
N MET A 156 0.25 -14.38 -8.63
CA MET A 156 0.65 -15.16 -9.82
C MET A 156 0.56 -14.35 -11.10
N LYS A 157 -0.45 -13.48 -11.22
CA LYS A 157 -0.59 -12.59 -12.37
C LYS A 157 0.51 -11.52 -12.42
N ALA A 158 0.88 -10.94 -11.27
CA ALA A 158 1.97 -9.98 -11.19
C ALA A 158 3.33 -10.61 -11.50
N LEU A 159 3.50 -11.89 -11.19
CA LEU A 159 4.73 -12.65 -11.37
C LEU A 159 4.69 -13.59 -12.60
N GLU A 160 3.76 -13.39 -13.54
CA GLU A 160 3.64 -14.22 -14.74
C GLU A 160 4.96 -14.28 -15.52
N GLY A 161 5.36 -15.49 -15.90
CA GLY A 161 6.64 -15.73 -16.59
C GLY A 161 7.85 -15.86 -15.66
N LEU A 162 7.65 -15.77 -14.35
CA LEU A 162 8.63 -16.10 -13.31
C LEU A 162 8.21 -17.40 -12.60
N GLU A 163 9.09 -17.97 -11.79
CA GLU A 163 8.84 -19.19 -11.01
C GLU A 163 8.66 -18.82 -9.52
N PRO A 164 7.46 -18.32 -9.10
CA PRO A 164 7.23 -17.93 -7.72
C PRO A 164 7.12 -19.13 -6.77
N ASN A 165 7.57 -18.95 -5.54
CA ASN A 165 7.37 -19.89 -4.46
C ASN A 165 6.57 -19.22 -3.35
N VAL A 166 5.51 -19.87 -2.86
CA VAL A 166 4.79 -19.42 -1.67
C VAL A 166 5.66 -19.76 -0.45
N LEU A 167 6.00 -18.74 0.33
CA LEU A 167 6.81 -18.88 1.54
C LEU A 167 5.95 -18.95 2.80
N ASP A 168 4.85 -18.19 2.84
CA ASP A 168 3.95 -18.10 3.98
C ASP A 168 2.56 -17.66 3.52
N ASP A 169 1.53 -18.11 4.25
CA ASP A 169 0.14 -17.72 4.06
C ASP A 169 -0.53 -17.58 5.44
N PHE A 170 -1.16 -16.44 5.71
CA PHE A 170 -1.81 -16.17 6.99
C PHE A 170 -2.97 -15.19 6.86
N GLU A 171 -3.92 -15.30 7.79
CA GLU A 171 -5.03 -14.35 7.88
C GLU A 171 -4.63 -13.08 8.61
N VAL A 172 -5.09 -11.94 8.09
CA VAL A 172 -4.94 -10.64 8.75
C VAL A 172 -6.11 -10.41 9.69
N ASN A 173 -5.81 -10.07 10.94
CA ASN A 173 -6.81 -9.76 11.97
C ASN A 173 -6.85 -8.25 12.28
N TYR A 174 -8.04 -7.64 12.33
CA TYR A 174 -8.27 -6.21 12.58
C TYR A 174 -9.48 -5.96 13.48
#